data_9131eaa4a8258dc06aac1b848dbaf36f
#
_entry.id   9131eaa4a8258dc06aac1b848dbaf36f
#
_cell.length_a   1.000
_cell.length_b   1.000
_cell.length_c   1.000
_cell.angle_alpha   90.00
_cell.angle_beta   90.00
_cell.angle_gamma   90.00
#
_symmetry.space_group_name_H-M   'P 1'
#
loop_
_entity.id
_entity.type
_entity.pdbx_description
1 polymer ?
#
loop_
_entity_poly.entity_id
_entity_poly.type
_entity_poly.pdbx_seq_one_letter_code
_entity_poly.pdbx_strand_id
1 'polypeptide(L)'
;SAVLSVLEEENKKECLAVFNPLSFGRTSVAELSGEEAVMAEEYRNGSCPENISVQKTPDGSTLFLIKDAPSKGIGVYEYSSSVRAEEEPVITSLMTDERGWPVSFDTPFFHMEFDGQGEICGIRDLREDRELLKKGAVGNELLVYEDRPMEFDAWNIDAGYREKKWKFGGVMEFYLEENGPVRGCLFIRRRFMDSVLEQKICFYPHTSRIDFKTKADWNESQLLLRTSFPLDIQSSEADFEIQFGNVKRPVHKNTTWDQARFEVCAHKWMDLSEYGYGAAILNDCKYGCDIHDSVMSLTLIKSGIFPDPQADQGLHEFTYSLYPHRGDFRRGGVIREAYDLKCPLIIQRENGIKTESWSFLRIAEENIFTDTVKKAEEGDDLIIRLD
;
A
#
# COMPACT_ATOMS: atom_id res chain seq x y z
N SER A 1 20.04 -19.59 -1.23
CA SER A 1 19.01 -20.01 -2.20
C SER A 1 19.67 -20.41 -3.52
N ALA A 2 18.98 -21.21 -4.36
CA ALA A 2 19.55 -21.72 -5.62
C ALA A 2 19.96 -20.62 -6.62
N VAL A 3 19.40 -19.42 -6.53
CA VAL A 3 19.76 -18.27 -7.38
C VAL A 3 21.07 -17.63 -6.90
N LEU A 4 21.29 -17.56 -5.60
CA LEU A 4 22.49 -16.97 -5.01
C LEU A 4 23.72 -17.84 -5.22
N SER A 5 23.55 -19.18 -5.22
CA SER A 5 24.67 -20.12 -5.48
C SER A 5 25.31 -19.99 -6.87
N VAL A 6 24.62 -19.38 -7.84
CA VAL A 6 25.15 -19.10 -9.19
C VAL A 6 26.07 -17.88 -9.19
N LEU A 7 25.96 -17.02 -8.16
CA LEU A 7 26.69 -15.75 -8.07
C LEU A 7 27.85 -15.78 -7.07
N GLU A 8 28.12 -16.94 -6.44
CA GLU A 8 29.21 -17.09 -5.45
C GLU A 8 30.60 -16.85 -6.06
N GLU A 9 31.37 -16.00 -5.38
CA GLU A 9 32.81 -15.81 -5.61
C GLU A 9 33.59 -15.96 -4.30
N GLU A 10 34.88 -16.27 -4.40
CA GLU A 10 35.80 -16.43 -3.23
C GLU A 10 36.06 -15.12 -2.45
N ASN A 11 35.48 -13.98 -2.86
CA ASN A 11 35.71 -12.68 -2.22
C ASN A 11 34.70 -12.46 -1.08
N LYS A 12 35.20 -12.47 0.16
CA LYS A 12 34.41 -12.45 1.42
C LYS A 12 33.87 -11.05 1.82
N LYS A 13 33.55 -10.19 0.88
CA LYS A 13 32.92 -8.91 1.24
C LYS A 13 31.41 -9.11 1.55
N GLU A 14 30.99 -8.55 2.66
CA GLU A 14 29.56 -8.46 3.00
C GLU A 14 28.82 -7.53 2.05
N CYS A 15 27.62 -7.94 1.63
CA CYS A 15 26.74 -7.16 0.78
C CYS A 15 25.28 -7.44 1.10
N LEU A 16 24.41 -6.53 0.66
CA LEU A 16 22.98 -6.75 0.59
C LEU A 16 22.59 -7.25 -0.80
N ALA A 17 21.97 -8.41 -0.87
CA ALA A 17 21.33 -8.92 -2.06
C ALA A 17 19.85 -8.57 -2.02
N VAL A 18 19.37 -7.81 -3.02
CA VAL A 18 17.99 -7.37 -3.11
C VAL A 18 17.37 -7.94 -4.37
N PHE A 19 16.40 -8.83 -4.21
CA PHE A 19 15.68 -9.44 -5.32
C PHE A 19 14.40 -8.66 -5.65
N ASN A 20 14.29 -8.25 -6.91
CA ASN A 20 13.07 -7.68 -7.47
C ASN A 20 12.32 -8.75 -8.28
N PRO A 21 11.16 -9.24 -7.79
CA PRO A 21 10.38 -10.26 -8.50
C PRO A 21 9.58 -9.70 -9.68
N LEU A 22 9.50 -8.38 -9.85
CA LEU A 22 8.69 -7.74 -10.88
C LEU A 22 9.45 -7.60 -12.21
N SER A 23 8.70 -7.47 -13.30
CA SER A 23 9.25 -7.39 -14.66
C SER A 23 9.76 -6.00 -15.05
N PHE A 24 9.71 -5.04 -14.15
CA PHE A 24 10.20 -3.69 -14.36
C PHE A 24 11.16 -3.27 -13.25
N GLY A 25 12.09 -2.40 -13.58
CA GLY A 25 12.97 -1.76 -12.59
C GLY A 25 12.18 -0.78 -11.74
N ARG A 26 12.51 -0.69 -10.44
CA ARG A 26 11.79 0.18 -9.51
C ARG A 26 12.65 0.71 -8.38
N THR A 27 12.25 1.87 -7.87
CA THR A 27 12.70 2.37 -6.57
C THR A 27 11.65 2.00 -5.54
N SER A 28 12.03 1.27 -4.50
CA SER A 28 11.09 0.78 -3.50
C SER A 28 11.79 0.54 -2.17
N VAL A 29 10.99 0.42 -1.10
CA VAL A 29 11.49 0.09 0.23
C VAL A 29 11.66 -1.42 0.37
N ALA A 30 12.85 -1.85 0.80
CA ALA A 30 13.10 -3.19 1.29
C ALA A 30 13.20 -3.17 2.82
N GLU A 31 12.59 -4.15 3.48
CA GLU A 31 12.54 -4.25 4.94
C GLU A 31 13.22 -5.54 5.41
N LEU A 32 14.20 -5.38 6.31
CA LEU A 32 14.91 -6.47 6.96
C LEU A 32 14.45 -6.55 8.42
N SER A 33 13.83 -7.66 8.80
CA SER A 33 13.26 -7.87 10.13
C SER A 33 13.92 -9.05 10.87
N GLY A 34 13.66 -9.18 12.19
CA GLY A 34 14.13 -10.29 13.01
C GLY A 34 15.60 -10.19 13.45
N GLU A 35 16.24 -11.34 13.69
CA GLU A 35 17.64 -11.41 14.15
C GLU A 35 18.63 -10.77 13.19
N GLU A 36 18.34 -10.79 11.90
CA GLU A 36 19.14 -10.13 10.87
C GLU A 36 19.11 -8.60 11.00
N ALA A 37 18.02 -8.03 11.53
CA ALA A 37 17.91 -6.59 11.78
C ALA A 37 18.80 -6.10 12.95
N VAL A 38 19.11 -6.97 13.92
CA VAL A 38 20.01 -6.63 15.05
C VAL A 38 21.42 -6.37 14.55
N MET A 39 21.86 -7.08 13.53
CA MET A 39 23.17 -6.88 12.90
C MET A 39 23.27 -5.55 12.15
N ALA A 40 22.14 -4.92 11.81
CA ALA A 40 22.13 -3.59 11.22
C ALA A 40 22.54 -2.45 12.21
N GLU A 41 22.75 -2.73 13.50
CA GLU A 41 23.39 -1.78 14.42
C GLU A 41 24.85 -1.48 14.07
N GLU A 42 25.55 -2.44 13.50
CA GLU A 42 26.90 -2.25 12.99
C GLU A 42 26.94 -1.22 11.84
N TYR A 43 25.84 -1.05 11.11
CA TYR A 43 25.69 -0.05 10.04
C TYR A 43 25.67 1.38 10.52
N ARG A 44 25.29 1.65 11.77
CA ARG A 44 25.36 2.98 12.36
C ARG A 44 26.78 3.52 12.51
N ASN A 45 27.77 2.64 12.52
CA ASN A 45 29.16 2.98 12.76
C ASN A 45 29.99 3.23 11.48
N GLY A 46 29.36 3.43 10.31
CA GLY A 46 30.04 3.93 9.13
C GLY A 46 30.09 3.02 7.91
N SER A 47 29.44 1.87 7.93
CA SER A 47 29.41 0.95 6.76
C SER A 47 28.00 0.85 6.19
N CYS A 48 27.70 1.56 5.12
CA CYS A 48 26.44 1.44 4.40
C CYS A 48 26.69 1.42 2.89
N PRO A 49 25.87 0.70 2.11
CA PRO A 49 25.96 0.73 0.65
C PRO A 49 25.88 2.17 0.12
N GLU A 50 26.71 2.50 -0.85
CA GLU A 50 26.66 3.81 -1.49
C GLU A 50 25.27 4.03 -2.09
N ASN A 51 24.73 5.24 -1.90
CA ASN A 51 23.45 5.69 -2.47
C ASN A 51 22.17 5.00 -1.96
N ILE A 52 22.18 4.34 -0.82
CA ILE A 52 20.97 3.78 -0.19
C ILE A 52 20.67 4.55 1.09
N SER A 53 19.42 5.08 1.21
CA SER A 53 18.91 5.63 2.46
C SER A 53 18.52 4.48 3.39
N VAL A 54 18.88 4.58 4.68
CA VAL A 54 18.63 3.54 5.69
C VAL A 54 17.93 4.15 6.88
N GLN A 55 16.94 3.42 7.42
CA GLN A 55 16.18 3.86 8.59
C GLN A 55 15.91 2.67 9.50
N LYS A 56 16.06 2.85 10.82
CA LYS A 56 15.56 1.91 11.82
C LYS A 56 14.14 2.25 12.23
N THR A 57 13.34 1.22 12.40
CA THR A 57 11.96 1.33 12.88
C THR A 57 11.87 1.03 14.38
N PRO A 58 10.81 1.48 15.08
CA PRO A 58 10.62 1.22 16.50
C PRO A 58 10.50 -0.27 16.86
N ASP A 59 10.03 -1.11 15.94
CA ASP A 59 9.93 -2.56 16.12
C ASP A 59 11.26 -3.32 15.89
N GLY A 60 12.34 -2.58 15.61
CA GLY A 60 13.69 -3.12 15.42
C GLY A 60 14.03 -3.51 13.99
N SER A 61 13.09 -3.42 13.04
CA SER A 61 13.38 -3.64 11.61
C SER A 61 14.29 -2.54 11.05
N THR A 62 14.93 -2.85 9.93
CA THR A 62 15.74 -1.87 9.18
C THR A 62 15.16 -1.72 7.76
N LEU A 63 14.88 -0.47 7.38
CA LEU A 63 14.39 -0.11 6.06
C LEU A 63 15.52 0.39 5.19
N PHE A 64 15.48 0.00 3.92
CA PHE A 64 16.41 0.43 2.88
C PHE A 64 15.62 0.97 1.69
N LEU A 65 15.87 2.21 1.29
CA LEU A 65 15.35 2.74 0.03
C LEU A 65 16.26 2.31 -1.12
N ILE A 66 15.84 1.27 -1.80
CA ILE A 66 16.57 0.69 -2.94
C ILE A 66 16.18 1.45 -4.21
N LYS A 67 17.16 2.10 -4.82
CA LYS A 67 16.98 2.81 -6.10
C LYS A 67 17.33 1.87 -7.26
N ASP A 68 16.52 1.93 -8.32
CA ASP A 68 16.74 1.21 -9.58
C ASP A 68 16.97 -0.30 -9.43
N ALA A 69 16.22 -0.96 -8.52
CA ALA A 69 16.23 -2.41 -8.41
C ALA A 69 15.96 -3.06 -9.79
N PRO A 70 16.85 -3.95 -10.29
CA PRO A 70 16.75 -4.47 -11.67
C PRO A 70 15.50 -5.34 -11.85
N SER A 71 14.89 -5.28 -13.04
CA SER A 71 13.71 -6.11 -13.38
C SER A 71 14.00 -7.60 -13.32
N LYS A 72 13.12 -8.42 -12.72
CA LYS A 72 13.33 -9.88 -12.54
C LYS A 72 14.78 -10.20 -12.21
N GLY A 73 15.36 -9.51 -11.21
CA GLY A 73 16.79 -9.52 -11.00
C GLY A 73 17.22 -9.29 -9.57
N ILE A 74 18.51 -9.30 -9.38
CA ILE A 74 19.17 -9.07 -8.09
C ILE A 74 20.03 -7.82 -8.20
N GLY A 75 19.79 -6.86 -7.31
CA GLY A 75 20.70 -5.77 -7.01
C GLY A 75 21.66 -6.22 -5.90
N VAL A 76 22.95 -5.98 -6.07
CA VAL A 76 23.96 -6.25 -5.05
C VAL A 76 24.58 -4.94 -4.62
N TYR A 77 24.57 -4.67 -3.31
CA TYR A 77 25.00 -3.42 -2.72
C TYR A 77 26.07 -3.69 -1.67
N GLU A 78 27.30 -3.22 -1.95
CA GLU A 78 28.42 -3.33 -1.01
C GLU A 78 28.29 -2.31 0.12
N TYR A 79 28.88 -2.64 1.27
CA TYR A 79 29.02 -1.70 2.38
C TYR A 79 30.15 -0.72 2.11
N SER A 80 29.86 0.57 2.30
CA SER A 80 30.85 1.65 2.24
C SER A 80 31.11 2.22 3.62
N SER A 81 32.36 2.57 3.89
CA SER A 81 32.79 3.27 5.13
C SER A 81 32.62 4.79 5.05
N SER A 82 31.98 5.30 3.99
CA SER A 82 31.77 6.75 3.86
C SER A 82 30.73 7.28 4.87
N VAL A 83 31.07 8.38 5.54
CA VAL A 83 30.13 9.09 6.42
C VAL A 83 28.99 9.64 5.56
N ARG A 84 27.75 9.31 5.91
CA ARG A 84 26.57 9.85 5.23
C ARG A 84 26.29 11.26 5.69
N ALA A 85 25.82 12.08 4.75
CA ALA A 85 25.10 13.32 5.09
C ALA A 85 23.82 12.97 5.87
N GLU A 86 23.44 13.80 6.85
CA GLU A 86 22.12 13.70 7.47
C GLU A 86 21.07 13.88 6.36
N GLU A 87 20.21 12.87 6.18
CA GLU A 87 19.10 12.93 5.25
C GLU A 87 17.86 13.48 5.98
N GLU A 88 17.09 14.33 5.30
CA GLU A 88 15.89 14.92 5.90
C GLU A 88 14.80 13.85 6.11
N PRO A 89 14.03 13.96 7.20
CA PRO A 89 12.92 13.07 7.46
C PRO A 89 11.77 13.31 6.47
N VAL A 90 10.96 12.27 6.22
CA VAL A 90 9.83 12.34 5.29
C VAL A 90 8.74 13.30 5.77
N ILE A 91 8.45 13.31 7.07
CA ILE A 91 7.46 14.22 7.66
C ILE A 91 8.19 15.45 8.22
N THR A 92 7.77 16.63 7.76
CA THR A 92 8.29 17.93 8.18
C THR A 92 7.16 18.83 8.66
N SER A 93 7.50 19.95 9.30
CA SER A 93 6.51 20.96 9.75
C SER A 93 5.40 20.39 10.65
N LEU A 94 5.66 19.32 11.42
CA LEU A 94 4.66 18.68 12.26
C LEU A 94 4.11 19.64 13.31
N MET A 95 2.81 19.85 13.30
CA MET A 95 2.05 20.55 14.33
C MET A 95 1.22 19.55 15.12
N THR A 96 1.13 19.74 16.44
CA THR A 96 0.34 18.89 17.34
C THR A 96 -0.60 19.75 18.20
N ASP A 97 -1.70 19.15 18.64
CA ASP A 97 -2.60 19.75 19.62
C ASP A 97 -2.07 19.62 21.07
N GLU A 98 -2.85 20.07 22.04
CA GLU A 98 -2.49 20.02 23.47
C GLU A 98 -2.32 18.58 24.01
N ARG A 99 -2.89 17.57 23.33
CA ARG A 99 -2.75 16.15 23.66
C ARG A 99 -1.49 15.53 23.04
N GLY A 100 -0.78 16.29 22.18
CA GLY A 100 0.32 15.78 21.37
C GLY A 100 -0.14 15.04 20.10
N TRP A 101 -1.41 15.12 19.73
CA TRP A 101 -1.93 14.51 18.51
C TRP A 101 -1.56 15.34 17.28
N PRO A 102 -1.13 14.71 16.19
CA PRO A 102 -0.90 15.38 14.92
C PRO A 102 -2.14 16.17 14.44
N VAL A 103 -1.92 17.43 14.06
CA VAL A 103 -2.95 18.31 13.47
C VAL A 103 -2.63 18.58 12.01
N SER A 104 -1.38 18.86 11.69
CA SER A 104 -0.94 19.04 10.32
C SER A 104 0.56 18.76 10.16
N PHE A 105 0.99 18.44 8.96
CA PHE A 105 2.39 18.30 8.58
C PHE A 105 2.55 18.29 7.06
N ASP A 106 3.80 18.44 6.63
CA ASP A 106 4.20 18.35 5.23
C ASP A 106 4.98 17.05 4.98
N THR A 107 4.81 16.51 3.76
CA THR A 107 5.62 15.44 3.17
C THR A 107 6.16 15.93 1.84
N PRO A 108 7.04 15.22 1.14
CA PRO A 108 7.48 15.62 -0.21
C PRO A 108 6.34 15.79 -1.24
N PHE A 109 5.18 15.21 -0.98
CA PHE A 109 4.05 15.21 -1.92
C PHE A 109 2.80 15.92 -1.39
N PHE A 110 2.59 15.95 -0.08
CA PHE A 110 1.33 16.37 0.52
C PHE A 110 1.49 17.30 1.71
N HIS A 111 0.57 18.26 1.81
CA HIS A 111 0.20 18.83 3.08
C HIS A 111 -0.99 18.06 3.64
N MET A 112 -0.86 17.55 4.86
CA MET A 112 -1.87 16.73 5.54
C MET A 112 -2.49 17.49 6.69
N GLU A 113 -3.83 17.39 6.85
CA GLU A 113 -4.57 17.97 7.97
C GLU A 113 -5.43 16.92 8.66
N PHE A 114 -5.48 16.99 9.99
CA PHE A 114 -6.28 16.11 10.83
C PHE A 114 -7.17 16.93 11.76
N ASP A 115 -8.38 16.45 11.97
CA ASP A 115 -9.29 17.07 12.94
C ASP A 115 -9.02 16.62 14.39
N GLY A 116 -9.73 17.21 15.35
CA GLY A 116 -9.60 16.88 16.77
C GLY A 116 -10.02 15.45 17.14
N GLN A 117 -10.49 14.65 16.18
CA GLN A 117 -10.82 13.22 16.33
C GLN A 117 -9.82 12.32 15.61
N GLY A 118 -8.73 12.88 15.08
CA GLY A 118 -7.72 12.13 14.33
C GLY A 118 -8.21 11.63 12.96
N GLU A 119 -9.19 12.32 12.37
CA GLU A 119 -9.66 12.04 11.03
C GLU A 119 -8.92 12.89 10.01
N ILE A 120 -8.61 12.35 8.86
CA ILE A 120 -7.95 13.10 7.76
C ILE A 120 -8.98 14.06 7.16
N CYS A 121 -8.86 15.36 7.44
CA CYS A 121 -9.78 16.39 6.95
C CYS A 121 -9.23 17.22 5.79
N GLY A 122 -7.94 17.07 5.45
CA GLY A 122 -7.29 17.71 4.30
C GLY A 122 -6.14 16.86 3.75
N ILE A 123 -6.06 16.76 2.44
CA ILE A 123 -4.94 16.18 1.68
C ILE A 123 -4.70 17.11 0.50
N ARG A 124 -3.75 18.02 0.61
CA ARG A 124 -3.37 18.89 -0.50
C ARG A 124 -2.16 18.32 -1.22
N ASP A 125 -2.32 17.97 -2.48
CA ASP A 125 -1.22 17.56 -3.37
C ASP A 125 -0.36 18.79 -3.73
N LEU A 126 0.86 18.83 -3.20
CA LEU A 126 1.78 19.95 -3.39
C LEU A 126 2.34 20.04 -4.81
N ARG A 127 2.28 18.95 -5.58
CA ARG A 127 2.75 18.91 -6.98
C ARG A 127 1.78 19.62 -7.92
N GLU A 128 0.48 19.58 -7.57
CA GLU A 128 -0.62 20.14 -8.39
C GLU A 128 -1.29 21.34 -7.71
N ASP A 129 -0.85 21.70 -6.50
CA ASP A 129 -1.45 22.75 -5.67
C ASP A 129 -2.97 22.55 -5.50
N ARG A 130 -3.40 21.29 -5.24
CA ARG A 130 -4.80 20.88 -5.30
C ARG A 130 -5.21 20.12 -4.06
N GLU A 131 -6.40 20.45 -3.51
CA GLU A 131 -7.06 19.64 -2.49
C GLU A 131 -7.64 18.36 -3.13
N LEU A 132 -7.37 17.22 -2.52
CA LEU A 132 -7.81 15.92 -3.00
C LEU A 132 -9.21 15.54 -2.49
N LEU A 133 -9.51 15.89 -1.24
CA LEU A 133 -10.79 15.56 -0.63
C LEU A 133 -11.88 16.58 -1.00
N LYS A 134 -13.12 16.10 -1.11
CA LYS A 134 -14.27 17.00 -1.17
C LYS A 134 -14.31 17.90 0.06
N LYS A 135 -14.68 19.14 -0.12
CA LYS A 135 -14.77 20.12 0.97
C LYS A 135 -15.62 19.61 2.13
N GLY A 136 -15.03 19.55 3.31
CA GLY A 136 -15.68 19.10 4.54
C GLY A 136 -15.87 17.58 4.64
N ALA A 137 -15.28 16.82 3.72
CA ALA A 137 -15.27 15.37 3.79
C ALA A 137 -14.06 14.86 4.61
N VAL A 138 -14.11 13.58 4.95
CA VAL A 138 -13.06 12.87 5.69
C VAL A 138 -12.48 11.79 4.78
N GLY A 139 -11.16 11.76 4.67
CA GLY A 139 -10.43 10.69 3.98
C GLY A 139 -10.16 9.51 4.91
N ASN A 140 -10.10 8.31 4.36
CA ASN A 140 -9.96 7.08 5.14
C ASN A 140 -11.06 6.94 6.20
N GLU A 141 -12.29 7.34 5.86
CA GLU A 141 -13.42 7.22 6.79
C GLU A 141 -13.76 5.75 7.00
N LEU A 142 -13.56 5.25 8.22
CA LEU A 142 -13.89 3.88 8.58
C LEU A 142 -15.36 3.79 9.01
N LEU A 143 -16.15 3.04 8.24
CA LEU A 143 -17.58 2.86 8.44
C LEU A 143 -17.91 1.38 8.65
N VAL A 144 -18.74 1.11 9.63
CA VAL A 144 -19.29 -0.22 9.92
C VAL A 144 -20.76 -0.24 9.53
N TYR A 145 -21.15 -1.22 8.74
CA TYR A 145 -22.52 -1.38 8.28
C TYR A 145 -23.14 -2.65 8.86
N GLU A 146 -24.42 -2.65 9.13
CA GLU A 146 -25.13 -3.89 9.41
C GLU A 146 -25.21 -4.73 8.13
N ASP A 147 -24.76 -5.98 8.21
CA ASP A 147 -24.71 -6.90 7.08
C ASP A 147 -25.48 -8.17 7.41
N ARG A 148 -26.76 -8.18 7.02
CA ARG A 148 -27.70 -9.30 7.24
C ARG A 148 -28.42 -9.61 5.94
N PRO A 149 -27.75 -10.25 4.99
CA PRO A 149 -28.38 -10.62 3.73
C PRO A 149 -29.50 -11.64 3.98
N MET A 150 -30.52 -11.62 3.13
CA MET A 150 -31.67 -12.54 3.21
C MET A 150 -31.27 -13.99 3.01
N GLU A 151 -30.26 -14.23 2.16
CA GLU A 151 -29.75 -15.56 1.82
C GLU A 151 -28.24 -15.51 1.60
N PHE A 152 -27.57 -16.65 1.81
CA PHE A 152 -26.14 -16.87 1.51
C PHE A 152 -25.22 -15.88 2.24
N ASP A 153 -25.33 -15.85 3.55
CA ASP A 153 -24.66 -14.90 4.44
C ASP A 153 -23.14 -14.78 4.17
N ALA A 154 -22.45 -15.90 3.89
CA ALA A 154 -21.03 -15.87 3.57
C ALA A 154 -20.69 -15.23 2.21
N TRP A 155 -21.65 -15.18 1.27
CA TRP A 155 -21.38 -14.77 -0.12
C TRP A 155 -22.09 -13.50 -0.55
N ASN A 156 -23.24 -13.18 0.03
CA ASN A 156 -24.05 -12.06 -0.39
C ASN A 156 -23.84 -10.82 0.48
N ILE A 157 -24.04 -9.68 -0.15
CA ILE A 157 -24.32 -8.38 0.48
C ILE A 157 -25.61 -7.88 -0.18
N ASP A 158 -26.63 -7.52 0.61
CA ASP A 158 -27.85 -6.97 0.07
C ASP A 158 -27.74 -5.45 -0.16
N ALA A 159 -28.41 -4.91 -1.18
CA ALA A 159 -28.31 -3.50 -1.56
C ALA A 159 -28.68 -2.53 -0.42
N GLY A 160 -29.52 -2.97 0.52
CA GLY A 160 -29.96 -2.21 1.69
C GLY A 160 -28.94 -2.10 2.82
N TYR A 161 -27.77 -2.73 2.74
CA TYR A 161 -26.77 -2.71 3.82
C TYR A 161 -26.36 -1.29 4.25
N ARG A 162 -26.49 -0.29 3.35
CA ARG A 162 -26.13 1.12 3.61
C ARG A 162 -27.12 1.89 4.48
N GLU A 163 -28.28 1.32 4.75
CA GLU A 163 -29.34 1.98 5.53
C GLU A 163 -28.98 2.12 7.00
N LYS A 164 -28.14 1.22 7.54
CA LYS A 164 -27.72 1.25 8.92
C LYS A 164 -26.21 1.15 9.03
N LYS A 165 -25.62 2.23 9.53
CA LYS A 165 -24.17 2.35 9.65
C LYS A 165 -23.74 3.08 10.90
N TRP A 166 -22.52 2.82 11.31
CA TRP A 166 -21.81 3.50 12.40
C TRP A 166 -20.44 3.93 11.92
N LYS A 167 -19.93 5.00 12.48
CA LYS A 167 -18.53 5.37 12.32
C LYS A 167 -17.68 4.50 13.24
N PHE A 168 -16.57 3.98 12.72
CA PHE A 168 -15.54 3.33 13.54
C PHE A 168 -14.73 4.43 14.24
N GLY A 169 -15.33 4.99 15.28
CA GLY A 169 -14.78 6.11 16.06
C GLY A 169 -13.94 5.63 17.23
N GLY A 170 -13.83 6.47 18.25
CA GLY A 170 -13.21 6.11 19.52
C GLY A 170 -11.67 5.97 19.42
N VAL A 171 -11.01 7.04 18.94
CA VAL A 171 -9.55 7.11 18.92
C VAL A 171 -9.01 7.03 20.35
N MET A 172 -8.15 6.05 20.59
CA MET A 172 -7.49 5.80 21.86
C MET A 172 -6.08 6.39 21.89
N GLU A 173 -5.37 6.28 20.78
CA GLU A 173 -3.99 6.73 20.61
C GLU A 173 -3.81 7.31 19.21
N PHE A 174 -3.07 8.43 19.10
CA PHE A 174 -2.69 9.01 17.81
C PHE A 174 -1.39 9.80 17.97
N TYR A 175 -0.31 9.36 17.32
CA TYR A 175 1.01 9.99 17.43
C TYR A 175 1.90 9.67 16.22
N LEU A 176 2.99 10.45 16.07
CA LEU A 176 4.07 10.16 15.14
C LEU A 176 4.89 8.98 15.69
N GLU A 177 4.83 7.82 15.04
CA GLU A 177 5.52 6.60 15.49
C GLU A 177 6.96 6.54 15.00
N GLU A 178 7.16 6.87 13.72
CA GLU A 178 8.48 6.90 13.11
C GLU A 178 8.61 8.02 12.08
N ASN A 179 9.81 8.58 11.96
CA ASN A 179 10.08 9.61 10.97
C ASN A 179 11.56 9.62 10.61
N GLY A 180 11.88 9.06 9.46
CA GLY A 180 13.24 9.02 8.93
C GLY A 180 13.27 9.30 7.43
N PRO A 181 14.41 9.10 6.79
CA PRO A 181 14.59 9.43 5.37
C PRO A 181 13.94 8.44 4.41
N VAL A 182 13.53 7.25 4.87
CA VAL A 182 12.92 6.20 4.05
C VAL A 182 11.41 6.17 4.16
N ARG A 183 10.90 6.40 5.39
CA ARG A 183 9.47 6.36 5.70
C ARG A 183 9.15 7.23 6.91
N GLY A 184 8.02 7.94 6.86
CA GLY A 184 7.39 8.56 8.02
C GLY A 184 6.04 7.91 8.26
N CYS A 185 5.71 7.53 9.50
CA CYS A 185 4.42 6.91 9.83
C CYS A 185 3.78 7.50 11.07
N LEU A 186 2.48 7.76 10.97
CA LEU A 186 1.61 8.01 12.11
C LEU A 186 1.01 6.69 12.58
N PHE A 187 0.87 6.52 13.87
CA PHE A 187 0.12 5.42 14.48
C PHE A 187 -1.20 5.93 15.04
N ILE A 188 -2.29 5.22 14.73
CA ILE A 188 -3.61 5.47 15.29
C ILE A 188 -4.25 4.17 15.74
N ARG A 189 -4.79 4.16 16.97
CA ARG A 189 -5.56 3.05 17.54
C ARG A 189 -6.98 3.49 17.81
N ARG A 190 -7.93 2.71 17.33
CA ARG A 190 -9.37 2.96 17.47
C ARG A 190 -10.07 1.76 18.08
N ARG A 191 -11.18 2.00 18.76
CA ARG A 191 -12.05 0.96 19.29
C ARG A 191 -13.47 1.11 18.75
N PHE A 192 -14.08 -0.03 18.43
CA PHE A 192 -15.48 -0.15 18.07
C PHE A 192 -16.05 -1.41 18.74
N MET A 193 -17.04 -1.23 19.63
CA MET A 193 -17.60 -2.34 20.45
C MET A 193 -16.48 -3.20 21.10
N ASP A 194 -16.38 -4.48 20.73
CA ASP A 194 -15.37 -5.41 21.25
C ASP A 194 -14.12 -5.51 20.35
N SER A 195 -14.10 -4.78 19.25
CA SER A 195 -13.02 -4.79 18.26
C SER A 195 -12.06 -3.60 18.42
N VAL A 196 -10.80 -3.85 18.11
CA VAL A 196 -9.72 -2.84 18.09
C VAL A 196 -9.07 -2.81 16.71
N LEU A 197 -8.82 -1.62 16.20
CA LEU A 197 -8.11 -1.41 14.95
C LEU A 197 -6.89 -0.52 15.20
N GLU A 198 -5.72 -1.02 14.81
CA GLU A 198 -4.46 -0.30 14.77
C GLU A 198 -4.09 -0.02 13.32
N GLN A 199 -3.70 1.21 13.03
CA GLN A 199 -3.34 1.60 11.69
C GLN A 199 -2.09 2.47 11.71
N LYS A 200 -1.10 2.10 10.86
CA LYS A 200 0.04 2.94 10.53
C LYS A 200 -0.25 3.62 9.21
N ILE A 201 -0.29 4.95 9.22
CA ILE A 201 -0.44 5.78 8.02
C ILE A 201 0.95 6.19 7.59
N CYS A 202 1.45 5.60 6.49
CA CYS A 202 2.84 5.71 6.09
C CYS A 202 3.02 6.52 4.80
N PHE A 203 4.05 7.37 4.80
CA PHE A 203 4.45 8.27 3.72
C PHE A 203 5.90 7.97 3.31
N TYR A 204 6.22 8.24 2.05
CA TYR A 204 7.50 7.88 1.44
C TYR A 204 8.12 9.05 0.67
N PRO A 205 9.46 9.11 0.50
CA PRO A 205 10.10 10.19 -0.26
C PRO A 205 10.08 9.96 -1.78
N HIS A 206 9.80 8.75 -2.25
CA HIS A 206 9.94 8.33 -3.65
C HIS A 206 8.61 8.10 -4.38
N THR A 207 7.51 7.99 -3.65
CA THR A 207 6.17 7.77 -4.20
C THR A 207 5.11 8.60 -3.47
N SER A 208 4.09 9.03 -4.22
CA SER A 208 2.91 9.72 -3.66
C SER A 208 1.88 8.75 -3.07
N ARG A 209 2.25 7.52 -2.81
CA ARG A 209 1.40 6.53 -2.15
C ARG A 209 1.32 6.80 -0.65
N ILE A 210 0.10 6.78 -0.12
CA ILE A 210 -0.19 6.84 1.31
C ILE A 210 -0.67 5.46 1.71
N ASP A 211 0.14 4.71 2.46
CA ASP A 211 -0.19 3.35 2.87
C ASP A 211 -0.90 3.34 4.23
N PHE A 212 -1.97 2.59 4.32
CA PHE A 212 -2.73 2.31 5.54
C PHE A 212 -2.48 0.86 5.96
N LYS A 213 -1.37 0.61 6.65
CA LYS A 213 -1.03 -0.72 7.19
C LYS A 213 -1.91 -0.97 8.40
N THR A 214 -2.82 -1.92 8.27
CA THR A 214 -3.91 -2.11 9.23
C THR A 214 -3.81 -3.47 9.91
N LYS A 215 -3.97 -3.44 11.23
CA LYS A 215 -4.13 -4.62 12.08
C LYS A 215 -5.45 -4.47 12.84
N ALA A 216 -6.34 -5.43 12.68
CA ALA A 216 -7.64 -5.43 13.32
C ALA A 216 -7.83 -6.71 14.13
N ASP A 217 -8.10 -6.55 15.42
CA ASP A 217 -8.66 -7.61 16.26
C ASP A 217 -10.18 -7.48 16.21
N TRP A 218 -10.80 -8.25 15.29
CA TRP A 218 -12.20 -8.14 14.92
C TRP A 218 -13.04 -9.17 15.64
N ASN A 219 -14.00 -8.73 16.45
CA ASN A 219 -14.83 -9.58 17.31
C ASN A 219 -16.33 -9.39 17.07
N GLU A 220 -16.72 -8.86 15.90
CA GLU A 220 -18.11 -8.56 15.57
C GLU A 220 -18.70 -9.61 14.63
N SER A 221 -20.02 -9.69 14.62
CA SER A 221 -20.79 -10.57 13.72
C SER A 221 -21.88 -9.78 12.97
N GLN A 222 -22.19 -10.20 11.74
CA GLN A 222 -23.16 -9.57 10.87
C GLN A 222 -22.89 -8.07 10.64
N LEU A 223 -21.60 -7.73 10.57
CA LEU A 223 -21.11 -6.40 10.29
C LEU A 223 -20.12 -6.41 9.11
N LEU A 224 -20.13 -5.30 8.39
CA LEU A 224 -19.26 -5.03 7.25
C LEU A 224 -18.43 -3.78 7.53
N LEU A 225 -17.11 -3.93 7.67
CA LEU A 225 -16.19 -2.80 7.82
C LEU A 225 -15.70 -2.34 6.45
N ARG A 226 -15.81 -1.04 6.19
CA ARG A 226 -15.33 -0.40 4.97
C ARG A 226 -14.54 0.86 5.27
N THR A 227 -13.63 1.20 4.37
CA THR A 227 -13.02 2.54 4.29
C THR A 227 -13.59 3.30 3.10
N SER A 228 -13.63 4.64 3.20
CA SER A 228 -14.06 5.50 2.10
C SER A 228 -13.20 6.75 1.97
N PHE A 229 -13.08 7.23 0.71
CA PHE A 229 -12.39 8.44 0.32
C PHE A 229 -13.28 9.27 -0.61
N PRO A 230 -13.98 10.28 -0.09
CA PRO A 230 -14.73 11.23 -0.91
C PRO A 230 -13.77 12.22 -1.60
N LEU A 231 -13.56 12.05 -2.90
CA LEU A 231 -12.54 12.80 -3.67
C LEU A 231 -13.15 13.96 -4.47
N ASP A 232 -12.42 15.05 -4.58
CA ASP A 232 -12.77 16.17 -5.48
C ASP A 232 -12.26 15.91 -6.91
N ILE A 233 -12.72 14.81 -7.50
CA ILE A 233 -12.44 14.35 -8.86
C ILE A 233 -13.76 14.12 -9.57
N GLN A 234 -13.92 14.70 -10.76
CA GLN A 234 -15.16 14.65 -11.54
C GLN A 234 -15.00 13.69 -12.73
N SER A 235 -15.66 12.54 -12.67
CA SER A 235 -15.70 11.56 -13.75
C SER A 235 -17.03 10.85 -13.81
N SER A 236 -17.45 10.44 -15.01
CA SER A 236 -18.64 9.61 -15.20
C SER A 236 -18.35 8.12 -15.13
N GLU A 237 -17.08 7.73 -15.22
CA GLU A 237 -16.61 6.35 -15.24
C GLU A 237 -15.35 6.21 -14.38
N ALA A 238 -15.12 5.00 -13.91
CA ALA A 238 -13.91 4.61 -13.19
C ALA A 238 -13.37 3.30 -13.74
N ASP A 239 -12.07 3.08 -13.58
CA ASP A 239 -11.38 1.87 -14.01
C ASP A 239 -11.14 0.93 -12.83
N PHE A 240 -11.40 -0.37 -13.03
CA PHE A 240 -11.24 -1.42 -12.03
C PHE A 240 -10.40 -2.53 -12.61
N GLU A 241 -9.37 -2.94 -11.91
CA GLU A 241 -8.55 -4.08 -12.34
C GLU A 241 -9.35 -5.38 -12.31
N ILE A 242 -9.20 -6.13 -13.36
CA ILE A 242 -9.61 -7.54 -13.49
C ILE A 242 -8.38 -8.36 -13.88
N GLN A 243 -8.56 -9.68 -14.04
CA GLN A 243 -7.49 -10.56 -14.52
C GLN A 243 -7.02 -10.11 -15.91
N PHE A 244 -5.72 -9.82 -16.03
CA PHE A 244 -5.06 -9.44 -17.29
C PHE A 244 -5.68 -8.21 -17.98
N GLY A 245 -6.08 -7.21 -17.19
CA GLY A 245 -6.62 -5.98 -17.74
C GLY A 245 -7.47 -5.19 -16.76
N ASN A 246 -8.34 -4.34 -17.31
CA ASN A 246 -9.25 -3.51 -16.52
C ASN A 246 -10.62 -3.42 -17.18
N VAL A 247 -11.62 -3.07 -16.41
CA VAL A 247 -12.98 -2.79 -16.88
C VAL A 247 -13.42 -1.41 -16.41
N LYS A 248 -14.04 -0.65 -17.30
CA LYS A 248 -14.69 0.61 -16.96
C LYS A 248 -16.09 0.37 -16.43
N ARG A 249 -16.45 1.08 -15.37
CA ARG A 249 -17.80 1.08 -14.81
C ARG A 249 -18.28 2.51 -14.55
N PRO A 250 -19.59 2.80 -14.75
CA PRO A 250 -20.13 4.09 -14.41
C PRO A 250 -20.07 4.33 -12.90
N VAL A 251 -19.85 5.58 -12.50
CA VAL A 251 -19.83 6.01 -11.09
C VAL A 251 -21.18 6.54 -10.63
N HIS A 252 -22.22 6.47 -11.46
CA HIS A 252 -23.59 6.90 -11.20
C HIS A 252 -24.55 5.70 -11.10
N LYS A 253 -25.78 5.95 -10.64
CA LYS A 253 -26.86 4.94 -10.49
C LYS A 253 -28.08 5.28 -11.33
N ASN A 254 -27.86 5.69 -12.59
CA ASN A 254 -28.95 6.18 -13.45
C ASN A 254 -29.86 5.07 -13.96
N THR A 255 -29.38 3.84 -14.04
CA THR A 255 -30.17 2.70 -14.48
C THR A 255 -30.28 1.64 -13.39
N THR A 256 -31.26 0.73 -13.51
CA THR A 256 -31.39 -0.41 -12.58
C THR A 256 -30.18 -1.33 -12.64
N TRP A 257 -29.49 -1.42 -13.79
CA TRP A 257 -28.23 -2.15 -13.94
C TRP A 257 -27.09 -1.51 -13.12
N ASP A 258 -27.00 -0.18 -13.13
CA ASP A 258 -26.02 0.54 -12.34
C ASP A 258 -26.31 0.43 -10.84
N GLN A 259 -27.61 0.49 -10.48
CA GLN A 259 -28.04 0.30 -9.09
C GLN A 259 -27.71 -1.11 -8.57
N ALA A 260 -27.81 -2.14 -9.42
CA ALA A 260 -27.50 -3.51 -9.05
C ALA A 260 -25.98 -3.75 -8.85
N ARG A 261 -25.12 -2.85 -9.37
CA ARG A 261 -23.65 -2.89 -9.17
C ARG A 261 -23.22 -2.02 -7.99
N PHE A 262 -23.94 -2.13 -6.88
CA PHE A 262 -23.67 -1.33 -5.68
C PHE A 262 -22.37 -1.72 -4.95
N GLU A 263 -21.85 -2.91 -5.23
CA GLU A 263 -20.51 -3.36 -4.87
C GLU A 263 -20.00 -4.31 -5.97
N VAL A 264 -18.71 -4.18 -6.30
CA VAL A 264 -18.06 -4.92 -7.37
C VAL A 264 -16.73 -5.47 -6.89
N CYS A 265 -16.14 -6.37 -7.67
CA CYS A 265 -14.80 -6.87 -7.42
C CYS A 265 -13.79 -6.08 -8.26
N ALA A 266 -12.70 -5.68 -7.63
CA ALA A 266 -11.45 -5.30 -8.27
C ALA A 266 -10.30 -6.07 -7.59
N HIS A 267 -9.16 -6.23 -8.27
CA HIS A 267 -8.05 -6.95 -7.67
C HIS A 267 -7.08 -5.99 -6.98
N LYS A 268 -5.96 -5.64 -7.62
CA LYS A 268 -4.91 -4.84 -6.97
C LYS A 268 -5.24 -3.35 -6.88
N TRP A 269 -6.11 -2.85 -7.78
CA TRP A 269 -6.41 -1.42 -7.84
C TRP A 269 -7.79 -1.10 -8.40
N MET A 270 -8.31 0.05 -8.03
CA MET A 270 -9.39 0.78 -8.68
C MET A 270 -8.98 2.25 -8.81
N ASP A 271 -9.39 2.91 -9.88
CA ASP A 271 -8.95 4.26 -10.24
C ASP A 271 -10.12 5.15 -10.62
N LEU A 272 -10.09 6.38 -10.11
CA LEU A 272 -10.99 7.46 -10.51
C LEU A 272 -10.15 8.61 -11.06
N SER A 273 -10.26 8.86 -12.36
CA SER A 273 -9.50 9.92 -13.05
C SER A 273 -10.41 10.85 -13.82
N GLU A 274 -10.04 12.13 -13.82
CA GLU A 274 -10.54 13.18 -14.71
C GLU A 274 -9.40 13.63 -15.66
N TYR A 275 -9.65 14.67 -16.46
CA TYR A 275 -8.61 15.18 -17.34
C TYR A 275 -7.40 15.71 -16.55
N GLY A 276 -6.29 15.01 -16.69
CA GLY A 276 -5.00 15.43 -16.12
C GLY A 276 -4.70 15.01 -14.69
N TYR A 277 -5.68 14.52 -13.93
CA TYR A 277 -5.49 14.14 -12.53
C TYR A 277 -6.39 12.97 -12.11
N GLY A 278 -5.90 12.13 -11.22
CA GLY A 278 -6.65 10.99 -10.69
C GLY A 278 -6.15 10.55 -9.33
N ALA A 279 -6.88 9.61 -8.76
CA ALA A 279 -6.47 8.89 -7.57
C ALA A 279 -6.93 7.45 -7.63
N ALA A 280 -6.05 6.54 -7.22
CA ALA A 280 -6.33 5.12 -7.12
C ALA A 280 -6.38 4.66 -5.65
N ILE A 281 -7.21 3.66 -5.36
CA ILE A 281 -7.06 2.82 -4.18
C ILE A 281 -6.36 1.55 -4.61
N LEU A 282 -5.24 1.26 -3.95
CA LEU A 282 -4.48 0.03 -4.12
C LEU A 282 -4.71 -0.86 -2.92
N ASN A 283 -4.58 -2.18 -3.08
CA ASN A 283 -4.69 -3.10 -1.95
C ASN A 283 -3.89 -4.39 -2.17
N ASP A 284 -3.56 -5.06 -1.08
CA ASP A 284 -2.83 -6.33 -1.10
C ASP A 284 -3.74 -7.56 -1.15
N CYS A 285 -4.96 -7.50 -0.58
CA CYS A 285 -5.83 -8.67 -0.43
C CYS A 285 -7.34 -8.37 -0.30
N LYS A 286 -7.79 -7.11 -0.47
CA LYS A 286 -9.20 -6.72 -0.29
C LYS A 286 -9.83 -6.37 -1.63
N TYR A 287 -10.86 -7.11 -2.06
CA TYR A 287 -11.36 -7.08 -3.44
C TYR A 287 -12.76 -6.50 -3.60
N GLY A 288 -13.57 -6.47 -2.54
CA GLY A 288 -14.89 -5.84 -2.57
C GLY A 288 -14.77 -4.32 -2.56
N CYS A 289 -15.33 -3.64 -3.55
CA CYS A 289 -15.18 -2.20 -3.68
C CYS A 289 -16.33 -1.56 -4.44
N ASP A 290 -16.44 -0.25 -4.37
CA ASP A 290 -17.27 0.56 -5.26
C ASP A 290 -16.73 1.99 -5.40
N ILE A 291 -17.07 2.62 -6.50
CA ILE A 291 -16.88 4.06 -6.71
C ILE A 291 -18.22 4.65 -7.09
N HIS A 292 -18.71 5.58 -6.28
CA HIS A 292 -19.99 6.21 -6.51
C HIS A 292 -19.97 7.68 -6.10
N ASP A 293 -20.46 8.57 -6.99
CA ASP A 293 -20.44 10.01 -6.79
C ASP A 293 -19.09 10.56 -6.32
N SER A 294 -18.00 10.07 -6.90
CA SER A 294 -16.61 10.38 -6.53
C SER A 294 -16.24 9.99 -5.09
N VAL A 295 -16.96 9.04 -4.49
CA VAL A 295 -16.56 8.37 -3.26
C VAL A 295 -16.02 7.00 -3.60
N MET A 296 -14.75 6.78 -3.36
CA MET A 296 -14.10 5.48 -3.52
C MET A 296 -14.21 4.72 -2.20
N SER A 297 -14.71 3.48 -2.23
CA SER A 297 -14.87 2.67 -1.02
C SER A 297 -14.30 1.26 -1.21
N LEU A 298 -13.63 0.76 -0.17
CA LEU A 298 -13.05 -0.59 -0.14
C LEU A 298 -13.61 -1.34 1.07
N THR A 299 -14.09 -2.56 0.86
CA THR A 299 -14.51 -3.48 1.92
C THR A 299 -13.27 -4.11 2.55
N LEU A 300 -13.16 -3.99 3.86
CA LEU A 300 -12.02 -4.47 4.64
C LEU A 300 -12.30 -5.81 5.31
N ILE A 301 -13.44 -5.93 6.00
CA ILE A 301 -13.86 -7.15 6.71
C ILE A 301 -15.37 -7.33 6.55
N LYS A 302 -15.82 -8.56 6.28
CA LYS A 302 -17.21 -8.98 6.29
C LYS A 302 -17.35 -10.19 7.22
N SER A 303 -18.09 -10.07 8.30
CA SER A 303 -18.25 -11.12 9.30
C SER A 303 -19.68 -11.65 9.32
N GLY A 304 -19.94 -12.71 8.56
CA GLY A 304 -21.19 -13.46 8.57
C GLY A 304 -21.29 -14.41 9.80
N ILE A 305 -22.42 -15.15 9.86
CA ILE A 305 -22.63 -16.17 10.91
C ILE A 305 -22.99 -17.54 10.33
N PHE A 306 -23.13 -17.67 9.03
CA PHE A 306 -23.48 -18.92 8.37
C PHE A 306 -22.65 -19.09 7.06
N PRO A 307 -22.05 -20.27 6.84
CA PRO A 307 -22.14 -21.52 7.61
C PRO A 307 -21.31 -21.56 8.88
N ASP A 308 -20.37 -20.64 9.05
CA ASP A 308 -19.55 -20.53 10.25
C ASP A 308 -20.03 -19.37 11.15
N PRO A 309 -20.46 -19.65 12.40
CA PRO A 309 -20.93 -18.60 13.32
C PRO A 309 -19.85 -17.61 13.75
N GLN A 310 -18.57 -17.94 13.56
CA GLN A 310 -17.42 -17.10 13.91
C GLN A 310 -16.64 -16.66 12.69
N ALA A 311 -17.28 -16.67 11.50
CA ALA A 311 -16.65 -16.27 10.25
C ALA A 311 -15.97 -14.90 10.37
N ASP A 312 -14.70 -14.83 9.94
CA ASP A 312 -13.88 -13.62 9.91
C ASP A 312 -13.69 -12.91 11.27
N GLN A 313 -13.95 -13.58 12.40
CA GLN A 313 -13.52 -13.11 13.70
C GLN A 313 -12.05 -13.43 13.96
N GLY A 314 -11.35 -12.54 14.70
CA GLY A 314 -9.95 -12.68 15.06
C GLY A 314 -9.04 -11.62 14.45
N LEU A 315 -7.76 -11.96 14.36
CA LEU A 315 -6.73 -11.02 13.91
C LEU A 315 -6.62 -10.97 12.39
N HIS A 316 -6.77 -9.77 11.84
CA HIS A 316 -6.56 -9.46 10.44
C HIS A 316 -5.38 -8.51 10.28
N GLU A 317 -4.54 -8.77 9.28
CA GLU A 317 -3.46 -7.87 8.86
C GLU A 317 -3.57 -7.66 7.35
N PHE A 318 -3.62 -6.39 6.91
CA PHE A 318 -3.73 -6.03 5.51
C PHE A 318 -3.28 -4.59 5.27
N THR A 319 -2.93 -4.29 4.03
CA THR A 319 -2.57 -2.95 3.60
C THR A 319 -3.41 -2.51 2.41
N TYR A 320 -3.90 -1.29 2.46
CA TYR A 320 -4.45 -0.58 1.31
C TYR A 320 -3.83 0.81 1.23
N SER A 321 -3.92 1.43 0.07
CA SER A 321 -3.25 2.71 -0.15
C SER A 321 -4.12 3.66 -0.95
N LEU A 322 -3.98 4.96 -0.67
CA LEU A 322 -4.45 6.02 -1.55
C LEU A 322 -3.26 6.51 -2.39
N TYR A 323 -3.43 6.55 -3.69
CA TYR A 323 -2.38 6.95 -4.63
C TYR A 323 -2.87 8.04 -5.58
N PRO A 324 -2.69 9.32 -5.24
CA PRO A 324 -2.95 10.44 -6.14
C PRO A 324 -1.89 10.52 -7.25
N HIS A 325 -2.32 10.79 -8.49
CA HIS A 325 -1.43 10.78 -9.63
C HIS A 325 -1.87 11.76 -10.74
N ARG A 326 -0.94 12.07 -11.64
CA ARG A 326 -1.21 12.84 -12.86
C ARG A 326 -1.76 11.96 -13.96
N GLY A 327 -2.69 12.48 -14.75
CA GLY A 327 -3.28 11.78 -15.89
C GLY A 327 -4.22 10.65 -15.48
N ASP A 328 -4.36 9.66 -16.37
CA ASP A 328 -5.11 8.42 -16.12
C ASP A 328 -4.25 7.36 -15.41
N PHE A 329 -4.84 6.23 -15.03
CA PHE A 329 -4.14 5.15 -14.33
C PHE A 329 -2.90 4.62 -15.06
N ARG A 330 -2.84 4.70 -16.41
CA ARG A 330 -1.69 4.28 -17.20
C ARG A 330 -0.54 5.26 -17.05
N ARG A 331 -0.81 6.56 -17.31
CA ARG A 331 0.19 7.63 -17.20
C ARG A 331 0.62 7.88 -15.76
N GLY A 332 -0.31 7.71 -14.82
CA GLY A 332 -0.08 7.80 -13.39
C GLY A 332 0.73 6.64 -12.80
N GLY A 333 0.95 5.56 -13.56
CA GLY A 333 1.73 4.42 -13.08
C GLY A 333 1.02 3.56 -12.05
N VAL A 334 -0.32 3.64 -11.95
CA VAL A 334 -1.15 2.94 -10.96
C VAL A 334 -0.87 1.43 -10.94
N ILE A 335 -0.72 0.82 -12.12
CA ILE A 335 -0.43 -0.62 -12.25
C ILE A 335 0.89 -0.96 -11.56
N ARG A 336 1.95 -0.17 -11.79
CA ARG A 336 3.29 -0.41 -11.22
C ARG A 336 3.28 -0.23 -9.71
N GLU A 337 2.62 0.81 -9.19
CA GLU A 337 2.48 1.05 -7.76
C GLU A 337 1.66 -0.05 -7.06
N ALA A 338 0.62 -0.55 -7.71
CA ALA A 338 -0.19 -1.66 -7.19
C ALA A 338 0.61 -2.98 -7.12
N TYR A 339 1.44 -3.24 -8.13
CA TYR A 339 2.37 -4.37 -8.09
C TYR A 339 3.46 -4.20 -7.04
N ASP A 340 3.99 -2.97 -6.85
CA ASP A 340 4.99 -2.67 -5.83
C ASP A 340 4.44 -2.93 -4.43
N LEU A 341 3.22 -2.48 -4.13
CA LEU A 341 2.53 -2.74 -2.87
C LEU A 341 2.38 -4.24 -2.61
N LYS A 342 1.95 -5.00 -3.63
CA LYS A 342 1.64 -6.43 -3.48
C LYS A 342 2.88 -7.34 -3.47
N CYS A 343 3.94 -6.93 -4.13
CA CYS A 343 5.16 -7.73 -4.32
C CYS A 343 6.38 -6.94 -3.82
N PRO A 344 6.61 -6.87 -2.51
CA PRO A 344 7.73 -6.14 -1.95
C PRO A 344 9.08 -6.68 -2.46
N LEU A 345 10.12 -5.86 -2.37
CA LEU A 345 11.49 -6.30 -2.58
C LEU A 345 11.87 -7.33 -1.51
N ILE A 346 12.59 -8.37 -1.91
CA ILE A 346 13.12 -9.37 -1.00
C ILE A 346 14.59 -9.04 -0.76
N ILE A 347 14.96 -8.79 0.49
CA ILE A 347 16.31 -8.41 0.87
C ILE A 347 16.92 -9.51 1.74
N GLN A 348 18.20 -9.79 1.51
CA GLN A 348 18.98 -10.75 2.27
C GLN A 348 20.43 -10.27 2.43
N ARG A 349 21.02 -10.52 3.59
CA ARG A 349 22.45 -10.30 3.81
C ARG A 349 23.24 -11.49 3.31
N GLU A 350 24.29 -11.23 2.54
CA GLU A 350 25.11 -12.27 1.92
C GLU A 350 26.60 -11.94 1.97
N ASN A 351 27.41 -12.97 1.82
CA ASN A 351 28.87 -12.87 1.74
C ASN A 351 29.34 -13.51 0.46
N GLY A 352 30.26 -12.85 -0.25
CA GLY A 352 30.94 -13.47 -1.37
C GLY A 352 30.16 -13.52 -2.68
N ILE A 353 29.17 -12.64 -2.87
CA ILE A 353 28.45 -12.51 -4.15
C ILE A 353 29.21 -11.57 -5.08
N LYS A 354 29.15 -11.84 -6.40
CA LYS A 354 29.60 -10.89 -7.43
C LYS A 354 28.86 -9.57 -7.28
N THR A 355 29.61 -8.48 -7.26
CA THR A 355 29.11 -7.12 -7.01
C THR A 355 28.31 -6.51 -8.16
N GLU A 356 27.97 -7.26 -9.18
CA GLU A 356 27.20 -6.77 -10.32
C GLU A 356 25.71 -7.04 -10.15
N SER A 357 24.90 -5.99 -10.31
CA SER A 357 23.45 -6.13 -10.43
C SER A 357 23.10 -6.89 -11.71
N TRP A 358 22.18 -7.82 -11.61
CA TRP A 358 21.84 -8.71 -12.72
C TRP A 358 20.33 -8.80 -12.91
N SER A 359 19.89 -8.85 -14.17
CA SER A 359 18.49 -9.04 -14.55
C SER A 359 18.34 -10.32 -15.35
N PHE A 360 17.49 -11.23 -14.89
CA PHE A 360 17.15 -12.46 -15.59
C PHE A 360 16.35 -12.19 -16.87
N LEU A 361 15.42 -11.22 -16.82
CA LEU A 361 14.55 -10.89 -17.92
C LEU A 361 14.28 -9.38 -17.97
N ARG A 362 14.48 -8.79 -19.14
CA ARG A 362 14.16 -7.40 -19.43
C ARG A 362 13.19 -7.31 -20.58
N ILE A 363 12.17 -6.45 -20.45
CA ILE A 363 11.24 -6.07 -21.50
C ILE A 363 11.47 -4.58 -21.73
N ALA A 364 11.62 -4.18 -22.99
CA ALA A 364 11.90 -2.79 -23.35
C ALA A 364 10.64 -1.91 -23.30
N GLU A 365 9.50 -2.49 -23.60
CA GLU A 365 8.21 -1.83 -23.62
C GLU A 365 7.65 -1.66 -22.23
N GLU A 366 7.35 -0.42 -21.85
CA GLU A 366 6.90 -0.08 -20.50
C GLU A 366 5.48 -0.58 -20.16
N ASN A 367 4.68 -0.88 -21.18
CA ASN A 367 3.31 -1.35 -21.05
C ASN A 367 3.17 -2.88 -21.09
N ILE A 368 4.28 -3.60 -21.15
CA ILE A 368 4.30 -5.08 -21.16
C ILE A 368 4.88 -5.58 -19.83
N PHE A 369 4.15 -6.46 -19.19
CA PHE A 369 4.55 -7.08 -17.92
C PHE A 369 4.77 -8.58 -18.10
N THR A 370 5.78 -9.12 -17.42
CA THR A 370 5.91 -10.57 -17.27
C THR A 370 5.19 -10.99 -16.00
N ASP A 371 4.04 -11.61 -16.17
CA ASP A 371 3.29 -12.17 -15.06
C ASP A 371 3.96 -13.42 -14.49
N THR A 372 4.28 -14.37 -15.35
CA THR A 372 4.78 -15.67 -14.92
C THR A 372 6.00 -16.11 -15.72
N VAL A 373 6.96 -16.68 -15.01
CA VAL A 373 8.05 -17.51 -15.58
C VAL A 373 7.99 -18.86 -14.89
N LYS A 374 7.78 -19.92 -15.63
CA LYS A 374 7.72 -21.29 -15.08
C LYS A 374 8.41 -22.29 -16.00
N LYS A 375 8.81 -23.45 -15.46
CA LYS A 375 9.23 -24.59 -16.26
C LYS A 375 8.03 -25.16 -17.01
N ALA A 376 8.22 -25.62 -18.25
CA ALA A 376 7.22 -26.38 -19.00
C ALA A 376 6.89 -27.69 -18.27
N GLU A 377 5.66 -28.18 -18.45
CA GLU A 377 5.23 -29.46 -17.87
C GLU A 377 5.98 -30.63 -18.52
N GLU A 378 6.21 -30.53 -19.82
CA GLU A 378 6.99 -31.50 -20.58
C GLU A 378 8.26 -30.82 -21.14
N GLY A 379 9.41 -31.46 -20.96
CA GLY A 379 10.70 -30.95 -21.44
C GLY A 379 11.39 -29.98 -20.48
N ASP A 380 12.42 -29.30 -20.98
CA ASP A 380 13.25 -28.35 -20.22
C ASP A 380 13.05 -26.89 -20.63
N ASP A 381 11.99 -26.60 -21.37
CA ASP A 381 11.68 -25.26 -21.83
C ASP A 381 11.16 -24.36 -20.68
N LEU A 382 11.36 -23.05 -20.82
CA LEU A 382 10.75 -22.04 -19.97
C LEU A 382 9.54 -21.44 -20.64
N ILE A 383 8.43 -21.37 -19.89
CA ILE A 383 7.22 -20.69 -20.29
C ILE A 383 7.23 -19.29 -19.68
N ILE A 384 7.11 -18.27 -20.52
CA ILE A 384 6.98 -16.89 -20.12
C ILE A 384 5.61 -16.40 -20.54
N ARG A 385 4.83 -15.88 -19.57
CA ARG A 385 3.53 -15.26 -19.85
C ARG A 385 3.71 -13.75 -19.77
N LEU A 386 3.26 -13.08 -20.82
CA LEU A 386 3.25 -11.61 -20.93
C LEU A 386 1.80 -11.12 -20.84
N ASP A 387 1.63 -9.95 -20.22
CA ASP A 387 0.39 -9.20 -20.09
C ASP A 387 0.61 -7.74 -20.51
#